data_acffad3b5d5094ebcb242fe50e891a58
#
_entry.id   acffad3b5d5094ebcb242fe50e891a58
#
_cell.length_a   1.000
_cell.length_b   1.000
_cell.length_c   1.000
_cell.angle_alpha   90.00
_cell.angle_beta   90.00
_cell.angle_gamma   90.00
#
_symmetry.space_group_name_H-M   'P 1'
#
loop_
_entity.id
_entity.type
_entity.pdbx_description
1 polymer ?
#
loop_
_entity_poly.entity_id
_entity_poly.type
_entity_poly.pdbx_seq_one_letter_code
_entity_poly.pdbx_strand_id
1 'polypeptide(L)'
;NLSEYASNRFWKKIGAEESALWSLDRFGGVEKGFCCFHSNALDFAKIGRLFLNRGYFKNQQVISSSYFRKIKKPTVCNYYSYGWWLTSVNNFDVFYMRGFKGQYVAVVPDKNIIVVRLGRNEERSSVGNDDPPFSFKLFMNEVLINY
;
A
#
# COMPACT_ATOMS: atom_id res chain seq x y z
N ASN A 1 19.16 -1.21 -13.01
CA ASN A 1 18.90 -1.25 -11.57
C ASN A 1 17.40 -1.28 -11.25
N LEU A 2 17.03 -1.50 -10.00
CA LEU A 2 15.63 -1.63 -9.58
C LEU A 2 14.88 -0.29 -9.66
N SER A 3 15.53 0.80 -9.32
CA SER A 3 14.96 2.16 -9.41
C SER A 3 14.56 2.52 -10.84
N GLU A 4 15.42 2.25 -11.79
CA GLU A 4 15.13 2.53 -13.21
C GLU A 4 13.97 1.64 -13.71
N TYR A 5 13.99 0.35 -13.37
CA TYR A 5 12.92 -0.56 -13.71
C TYR A 5 11.58 -0.10 -13.12
N ALA A 6 11.55 0.21 -11.82
CA ALA A 6 10.35 0.69 -11.13
C ALA A 6 9.85 2.03 -11.73
N SER A 7 10.75 2.96 -12.01
CA SER A 7 10.41 4.24 -12.64
C SER A 7 9.72 4.03 -14.00
N ASN A 8 10.30 3.24 -14.88
CA ASN A 8 9.81 3.08 -16.25
C ASN A 8 8.59 2.16 -16.37
N ARG A 9 8.51 1.14 -15.53
CA ARG A 9 7.44 0.14 -15.60
C ARG A 9 6.24 0.45 -14.72
N PHE A 10 6.43 1.27 -13.68
CA PHE A 10 5.40 1.49 -12.67
C PHE A 10 5.20 2.98 -12.35
N TRP A 11 6.20 3.65 -11.77
CA TRP A 11 6.05 4.97 -11.15
C TRP A 11 5.54 6.05 -12.12
N LYS A 12 6.17 6.17 -13.27
CA LYS A 12 5.71 7.09 -14.34
C LYS A 12 4.33 6.70 -14.88
N LYS A 13 4.05 5.40 -14.96
CA LYS A 13 2.79 4.91 -15.54
C LYS A 13 1.57 5.12 -14.64
N ILE A 14 1.75 5.21 -13.33
CA ILE A 14 0.67 5.58 -12.40
C ILE A 14 0.49 7.12 -12.31
N GLY A 15 1.24 7.89 -13.09
CA GLY A 15 1.18 9.34 -13.10
C GLY A 15 1.73 9.98 -11.83
N ALA A 16 2.74 9.37 -11.20
CA ALA A 16 3.46 9.99 -10.10
C ALA A 16 4.05 11.34 -10.53
N GLU A 17 3.88 12.35 -9.69
CA GLU A 17 4.27 13.73 -10.02
C GLU A 17 5.66 14.04 -9.50
N GLU A 18 6.05 13.42 -8.38
CA GLU A 18 7.34 13.65 -7.75
C GLU A 18 8.28 12.46 -7.91
N SER A 19 9.57 12.76 -7.87
CA SER A 19 10.59 11.73 -7.80
C SER A 19 10.51 10.98 -6.48
N ALA A 20 10.59 9.66 -6.54
CA ALA A 20 10.74 8.83 -5.35
C ALA A 20 12.22 8.52 -5.08
N LEU A 21 12.55 8.33 -3.81
CA LEU A 21 13.88 7.91 -3.37
C LEU A 21 13.84 6.46 -2.89
N TRP A 22 14.84 5.69 -3.24
CA TRP A 22 14.99 4.33 -2.75
C TRP A 22 16.33 4.14 -2.06
N SER A 23 16.29 3.76 -0.77
CA SER A 23 17.52 3.57 -0.02
C SER A 23 18.33 2.38 -0.54
N LEU A 24 19.62 2.56 -0.61
CA LEU A 24 20.58 1.49 -0.96
C LEU A 24 20.97 0.69 0.29
N ASP A 25 21.45 -0.53 0.10
CA ASP A 25 21.98 -1.39 1.17
C ASP A 25 23.28 -0.81 1.77
N ARG A 26 24.09 -0.15 0.92
CA ARG A 26 25.33 0.58 1.27
C ARG A 26 25.59 1.68 0.25
N PHE A 27 26.55 2.53 0.53
CA PHE A 27 26.99 3.55 -0.44
C PHE A 27 27.46 2.89 -1.74
N GLY A 28 26.88 3.32 -2.87
CA GLY A 28 27.15 2.75 -4.20
C GLY A 28 26.64 1.30 -4.39
N GLY A 29 25.81 0.81 -3.48
CA GLY A 29 25.23 -0.54 -3.54
C GLY A 29 23.93 -0.62 -4.35
N VAL A 30 23.04 -1.54 -3.94
CA VAL A 30 21.79 -1.82 -4.63
C VAL A 30 20.57 -1.41 -3.78
N GLU A 31 19.45 -1.15 -4.44
CA GLU A 31 18.20 -0.76 -3.75
C GLU A 31 17.70 -1.90 -2.86
N LYS A 32 17.23 -1.53 -1.66
CA LYS A 32 16.61 -2.45 -0.70
C LYS A 32 15.24 -2.88 -1.20
N GLY A 33 15.15 -3.98 -1.93
CA GLY A 33 13.91 -4.46 -2.55
C GLY A 33 12.78 -4.80 -1.57
N PHE A 34 13.06 -4.86 -0.27
CA PHE A 34 12.11 -5.20 0.78
C PHE A 34 11.58 -3.98 1.56
N CYS A 35 12.19 -2.80 1.43
CA CYS A 35 11.80 -1.59 2.17
C CYS A 35 12.31 -0.29 1.55
N CYS A 36 12.03 0.80 2.27
CA CYS A 36 12.78 2.05 2.22
C CYS A 36 12.62 2.80 0.89
N PHE A 37 11.43 2.72 0.35
CA PHE A 37 10.94 3.53 -0.76
C PHE A 37 10.22 4.76 -0.19
N HIS A 38 10.64 5.95 -0.58
CA HIS A 38 10.18 7.22 -0.03
C HIS A 38 9.52 8.07 -1.10
N SER A 39 8.33 8.57 -0.81
CA SER A 39 7.61 9.51 -1.66
C SER A 39 6.60 10.31 -0.84
N ASN A 40 5.79 11.14 -1.48
CA ASN A 40 4.71 11.90 -0.87
C ASN A 40 3.40 11.11 -0.78
N ALA A 41 2.44 11.62 -0.01
CA ALA A 41 1.16 10.95 0.22
C ALA A 41 0.29 10.86 -1.05
N LEU A 42 0.33 11.87 -1.93
CA LEU A 42 -0.49 11.89 -3.13
C LEU A 42 -0.02 10.85 -4.14
N ASP A 43 1.29 10.67 -4.29
CA ASP A 43 1.83 9.65 -5.19
C ASP A 43 1.61 8.24 -4.63
N PHE A 44 1.68 8.05 -3.31
CA PHE A 44 1.28 6.79 -2.68
C PHE A 44 -0.23 6.52 -2.86
N ALA A 45 -1.09 7.53 -2.83
CA ALA A 45 -2.51 7.35 -3.09
C ALA A 45 -2.80 6.84 -4.52
N LYS A 46 -1.93 7.15 -5.50
CA LYS A 46 -2.06 6.62 -6.88
C LYS A 46 -1.89 5.10 -6.92
N ILE A 47 -1.09 4.52 -6.01
CA ILE A 47 -1.00 3.05 -5.88
C ILE A 47 -2.34 2.48 -5.38
N GLY A 48 -2.95 3.11 -4.38
CA GLY A 48 -4.30 2.73 -3.91
C GLY A 48 -5.34 2.87 -5.01
N ARG A 49 -5.26 3.94 -5.81
CA ARG A 49 -6.15 4.14 -6.97
C ARG A 49 -6.01 3.04 -8.01
N LEU A 50 -4.80 2.58 -8.24
CA LEU A 50 -4.55 1.45 -9.13
C LEU A 50 -5.23 0.17 -8.62
N PHE A 51 -5.27 -0.04 -7.29
CA PHE A 51 -6.00 -1.15 -6.68
C PHE A 51 -7.52 -1.04 -6.97
N LEU A 52 -8.14 0.12 -6.69
CA LEU A 52 -9.56 0.36 -6.97
C LEU A 52 -9.91 0.14 -8.45
N ASN A 53 -9.05 0.60 -9.33
CA ASN A 53 -9.24 0.49 -10.78
C ASN A 53 -8.74 -0.84 -11.36
N ARG A 54 -8.50 -1.85 -10.54
CA ARG A 54 -8.08 -3.21 -10.96
C ARG A 54 -6.87 -3.22 -11.90
N GLY A 55 -5.91 -2.33 -11.65
CA GLY A 55 -4.67 -2.23 -12.39
C GLY A 55 -4.65 -1.22 -13.54
N TYR A 56 -5.73 -0.46 -13.72
CA TYR A 56 -5.79 0.56 -14.76
C TYR A 56 -5.49 1.96 -14.22
N PHE A 57 -4.75 2.73 -15.00
CA PHE A 57 -4.57 4.17 -14.83
C PHE A 57 -4.80 4.87 -16.16
N LYS A 58 -5.73 5.84 -16.23
CA LYS A 58 -6.09 6.59 -17.46
C LYS A 58 -6.26 5.67 -18.69
N ASN A 59 -7.08 4.64 -18.60
CA ASN A 59 -7.33 3.65 -19.64
C ASN A 59 -6.13 2.76 -20.04
N GLN A 60 -4.97 2.92 -19.41
CA GLN A 60 -3.81 2.04 -19.61
C GLN A 60 -3.74 0.99 -18.52
N GLN A 61 -3.61 -0.28 -18.87
CA GLN A 61 -3.34 -1.34 -17.91
C GLN A 61 -1.87 -1.30 -17.48
N VAL A 62 -1.63 -0.95 -16.21
CA VAL A 62 -0.28 -0.88 -15.61
C VAL A 62 0.07 -2.21 -14.94
N ILE A 63 -0.90 -2.80 -14.23
CA ILE A 63 -0.77 -4.11 -13.56
C ILE A 63 -1.93 -4.99 -13.99
N SER A 64 -1.66 -6.29 -14.19
CA SER A 64 -2.70 -7.24 -14.58
C SER A 64 -3.84 -7.30 -13.56
N SER A 65 -5.09 -7.26 -14.06
CA SER A 65 -6.27 -7.43 -13.21
C SER A 65 -6.30 -8.78 -12.47
N SER A 66 -5.61 -9.79 -12.99
CA SER A 66 -5.46 -11.08 -12.32
C SER A 66 -4.71 -10.99 -11.00
N TYR A 67 -3.74 -10.08 -10.86
CA TYR A 67 -3.04 -9.81 -9.61
C TYR A 67 -3.99 -9.35 -8.52
N PHE A 68 -4.88 -8.40 -8.82
CA PHE A 68 -5.85 -7.89 -7.85
C PHE A 68 -6.91 -8.94 -7.46
N ARG A 69 -7.27 -9.83 -8.37
CA ARG A 69 -8.13 -10.98 -8.02
C ARG A 69 -7.44 -11.94 -7.06
N LYS A 70 -6.12 -12.17 -7.22
CA LYS A 70 -5.34 -13.02 -6.32
C LYS A 70 -5.21 -12.41 -4.92
N ILE A 71 -5.00 -11.10 -4.81
CA ILE A 71 -4.94 -10.42 -3.50
C ILE A 71 -6.22 -10.71 -2.68
N LYS A 72 -7.39 -10.62 -3.30
CA LYS A 72 -8.69 -10.86 -2.65
C LYS A 72 -8.97 -12.33 -2.29
N LYS A 73 -8.12 -13.26 -2.70
CA LYS A 73 -8.26 -14.70 -2.43
C LYS A 73 -6.95 -15.23 -1.84
N PRO A 74 -6.64 -14.91 -0.58
CA PRO A 74 -5.44 -15.39 0.07
C PRO A 74 -5.45 -16.92 0.18
N THR A 75 -4.28 -17.55 -0.01
CA THR A 75 -4.15 -19.02 -0.04
C THR A 75 -3.33 -19.58 1.11
N VAL A 76 -2.49 -18.77 1.73
CA VAL A 76 -1.57 -19.21 2.80
C VAL A 76 -2.06 -18.76 4.17
N CYS A 77 -2.47 -17.50 4.27
CA CYS A 77 -3.04 -16.93 5.50
C CYS A 77 -4.11 -15.90 5.11
N ASN A 78 -5.07 -15.66 6.00
CA ASN A 78 -6.21 -14.79 5.72
C ASN A 78 -5.94 -13.29 5.87
N TYR A 79 -4.82 -12.90 6.45
CA TYR A 79 -4.46 -11.52 6.77
C TYR A 79 -3.42 -10.90 5.82
N TYR A 80 -2.79 -11.70 4.91
CA TYR A 80 -1.77 -11.20 3.98
C TYR A 80 -1.79 -11.94 2.65
N SER A 81 -1.73 -11.21 1.54
CA SER A 81 -1.77 -11.78 0.19
C SER A 81 -1.05 -10.88 -0.81
N TYR A 82 -0.03 -11.43 -1.49
CA TYR A 82 0.69 -10.79 -2.61
C TYR A 82 1.16 -9.34 -2.34
N GLY A 83 1.71 -9.08 -1.14
CA GLY A 83 2.22 -7.76 -0.76
C GLY A 83 1.21 -6.84 -0.08
N TRP A 84 -0.03 -7.28 0.13
CA TRP A 84 -1.08 -6.55 0.80
C TRP A 84 -1.47 -7.22 2.11
N TRP A 85 -1.68 -6.42 3.13
CA TRP A 85 -2.34 -6.82 4.37
C TRP A 85 -3.85 -6.73 4.17
N LEU A 86 -4.59 -7.64 4.79
CA LEU A 86 -6.04 -7.74 4.71
C LEU A 86 -6.63 -7.70 6.11
N THR A 87 -7.70 -6.93 6.27
CA THR A 87 -8.49 -6.89 7.50
C THR A 87 -9.91 -6.45 7.19
N SER A 88 -10.77 -6.45 8.19
CA SER A 88 -12.10 -5.86 8.10
C SER A 88 -12.27 -4.82 9.21
N VAL A 89 -12.86 -3.68 8.88
CA VAL A 89 -13.23 -2.61 9.83
C VAL A 89 -14.66 -2.19 9.51
N ASN A 90 -15.54 -2.18 10.51
CA ASN A 90 -16.97 -1.87 10.36
C ASN A 90 -17.67 -2.67 9.25
N ASN A 91 -17.31 -3.96 9.12
CA ASN A 91 -17.80 -4.88 8.08
C ASN A 91 -17.38 -4.53 6.65
N PHE A 92 -16.44 -3.60 6.45
CA PHE A 92 -15.84 -3.33 5.14
C PHE A 92 -14.47 -3.99 5.03
N ASP A 93 -14.20 -4.62 3.91
CA ASP A 93 -12.88 -5.15 3.59
C ASP A 93 -11.89 -4.00 3.40
N VAL A 94 -10.76 -4.09 4.09
CA VAL A 94 -9.65 -3.13 4.02
C VAL A 94 -8.40 -3.85 3.55
N PHE A 95 -7.88 -3.42 2.41
CA PHE A 95 -6.61 -3.87 1.86
C PHE A 95 -5.57 -2.77 2.09
N TYR A 96 -4.42 -3.11 2.70
CA TYR A 96 -3.48 -2.05 3.01
C TYR A 96 -2.01 -2.48 2.87
N MET A 97 -1.19 -1.53 2.48
CA MET A 97 0.26 -1.62 2.59
C MET A 97 0.66 -1.03 3.94
N ARG A 98 1.57 -1.68 4.63
CA ARG A 98 2.07 -1.27 5.93
C ARG A 98 3.57 -1.06 5.87
N GLY A 99 4.01 0.13 6.21
CA GLY A 99 5.41 0.47 6.38
C GLY A 99 5.78 0.71 7.84
N PHE A 100 7.06 0.80 8.09
CA PHE A 100 7.61 1.05 9.43
C PHE A 100 7.15 2.42 9.98
N LYS A 101 6.93 2.53 11.28
CA LYS A 101 6.50 3.76 12.00
C LYS A 101 5.13 4.29 11.56
N GLY A 102 4.20 3.43 11.20
CA GLY A 102 2.83 3.84 10.92
C GLY A 102 2.63 4.47 9.53
N GLN A 103 3.37 4.02 8.54
CA GLN A 103 3.12 4.33 7.15
C GLN A 103 2.01 3.40 6.64
N TYR A 104 0.95 3.95 6.07
CA TYR A 104 -0.15 3.16 5.52
C TYR A 104 -0.62 3.71 4.18
N VAL A 105 -0.93 2.81 3.26
CA VAL A 105 -1.82 3.08 2.13
C VAL A 105 -2.95 2.06 2.23
N ALA A 106 -4.13 2.50 2.62
CA ALA A 106 -5.29 1.64 2.78
C ALA A 106 -6.33 1.91 1.69
N VAL A 107 -7.00 0.85 1.27
CA VAL A 107 -8.03 0.88 0.24
C VAL A 107 -9.27 0.17 0.77
N VAL A 108 -10.43 0.82 0.68
CA VAL A 108 -11.74 0.28 1.02
C VAL A 108 -12.58 0.25 -0.25
N PRO A 109 -12.58 -0.85 -1.00
CA PRO A 109 -13.20 -0.90 -2.33
C PRO A 109 -14.69 -0.59 -2.33
N ASP A 110 -15.43 -1.08 -1.35
CA ASP A 110 -16.88 -0.92 -1.27
C ASP A 110 -17.31 0.54 -1.00
N LYS A 111 -16.40 1.33 -0.45
CA LYS A 111 -16.60 2.77 -0.21
C LYS A 111 -15.91 3.64 -1.25
N ASN A 112 -15.11 3.06 -2.15
CA ASN A 112 -14.26 3.79 -3.09
C ASN A 112 -13.30 4.77 -2.37
N ILE A 113 -12.81 4.39 -1.19
CA ILE A 113 -11.95 5.22 -0.34
C ILE A 113 -10.50 4.74 -0.44
N ILE A 114 -9.59 5.70 -0.51
CA ILE A 114 -8.15 5.50 -0.35
C ILE A 114 -7.69 6.39 0.79
N VAL A 115 -6.96 5.83 1.72
CA VAL A 115 -6.39 6.53 2.87
C VAL A 115 -4.88 6.38 2.86
N VAL A 116 -4.17 7.48 2.94
CA VAL A 116 -2.71 7.47 3.07
C VAL A 116 -2.31 8.17 4.37
N ARG A 117 -1.53 7.49 5.18
CA ARG A 117 -0.90 8.05 6.36
C ARG A 117 0.61 7.91 6.25
N LEU A 118 1.31 9.03 6.34
CA LEU A 118 2.75 9.07 6.48
C LEU A 118 3.07 9.48 7.93
N GLY A 119 3.34 8.48 8.76
CA GLY A 119 3.58 8.66 10.20
C GLY A 119 5.06 8.60 10.55
N ARG A 120 5.40 9.13 11.74
CA ARG A 120 6.75 9.03 12.31
C ARG A 120 6.81 8.16 13.55
N ASN A 121 5.68 7.94 14.20
CA ASN A 121 5.56 7.14 15.41
C ASN A 121 4.45 6.11 15.24
N GLU A 122 4.74 4.89 15.60
CA GLU A 122 3.77 3.81 15.76
C GLU A 122 4.00 3.23 17.15
N GLU A 123 2.91 3.01 17.89
CA GLU A 123 2.99 2.13 19.07
C GLU A 123 3.52 0.78 18.60
N ARG A 124 4.50 0.24 19.30
CA ARG A 124 5.00 -1.10 19.03
C ARG A 124 3.85 -2.08 19.19
N SER A 125 3.20 -2.42 18.08
CA SER A 125 2.36 -3.60 18.10
C SER A 125 3.25 -4.79 18.41
N SER A 126 2.84 -5.63 19.32
CA SER A 126 3.50 -6.90 19.59
C SER A 126 3.77 -7.60 18.25
N VAL A 127 5.04 -7.84 17.98
CA VAL A 127 5.46 -8.64 16.83
C VAL A 127 4.85 -10.03 17.03
N GLY A 128 3.93 -10.44 16.17
CA GLY A 128 3.35 -11.78 16.23
C GLY A 128 1.83 -11.89 16.23
N ASN A 129 1.09 -10.78 16.22
CA ASN A 129 -0.34 -10.85 16.04
C ASN A 129 -0.72 -10.54 14.59
N ASP A 130 -1.52 -11.40 13.99
CA ASP A 130 -2.11 -11.30 12.65
C ASP A 130 -3.05 -10.09 12.48
N ASP A 131 -3.31 -9.39 13.55
CA ASP A 131 -4.17 -8.22 13.63
C ASP A 131 -3.43 -6.93 13.25
N PRO A 132 -4.09 -6.01 12.54
CA PRO A 132 -3.54 -4.68 12.33
C PRO A 132 -3.33 -3.96 13.67
N PRO A 133 -2.34 -3.05 13.77
CA PRO A 133 -2.13 -2.26 14.97
C PRO A 133 -3.40 -1.55 15.43
N PHE A 134 -3.58 -1.44 16.74
CA PHE A 134 -4.75 -0.76 17.32
C PHE A 134 -4.93 0.66 16.77
N SER A 135 -3.84 1.41 16.66
CA SER A 135 -3.84 2.76 16.07
C SER A 135 -4.34 2.79 14.62
N PHE A 136 -4.04 1.75 13.84
CA PHE A 136 -4.57 1.64 12.48
C PHE A 136 -6.08 1.36 12.47
N LYS A 137 -6.54 0.43 13.32
CA LYS A 137 -7.98 0.13 13.44
C LYS A 137 -8.77 1.37 13.87
N LEU A 138 -8.28 2.09 14.89
CA LEU A 138 -8.91 3.32 15.35
C LEU A 138 -8.97 4.37 14.24
N PHE A 139 -7.87 4.59 13.55
CA PHE A 139 -7.80 5.54 12.44
C PHE A 139 -8.76 5.18 11.30
N MET A 140 -8.80 3.91 10.89
CA MET A 140 -9.73 3.45 9.85
C MET A 140 -11.18 3.51 10.29
N ASN A 141 -11.48 3.25 11.58
CA ASN A 141 -12.81 3.38 12.13
C ASN A 141 -13.31 4.83 12.04
N GLU A 142 -12.49 5.80 12.44
CA GLU A 142 -12.83 7.24 12.32
C GLU A 142 -13.09 7.66 10.88
N VAL A 143 -12.28 7.17 9.94
CA VAL A 143 -12.50 7.44 8.51
C VAL A 143 -13.84 6.85 8.05
N LEU A 144 -14.14 5.59 8.41
CA LEU A 144 -15.32 4.89 7.92
C LEU A 144 -16.64 5.32 8.56
N ILE A 145 -16.59 5.99 9.73
CA ILE A 145 -17.77 6.59 10.35
C ILE A 145 -18.14 7.92 9.67
N ASN A 146 -17.14 8.65 9.19
CA ASN A 146 -17.35 10.02 8.67
C ASN A 146 -17.52 10.08 7.14
N TYR A 147 -17.29 8.96 6.43
CA TYR A 147 -17.41 8.86 4.96
C TYR A 147 -18.14 7.56 4.55
#